data_72618d18f12c0b3cffd5453a1b5e725e
#
_entry.id   72618d18f12c0b3cffd5453a1b5e725e
#
_cell.length_a   1.000
_cell.length_b   1.000
_cell.length_c   1.000
_cell.angle_alpha   90.00
_cell.angle_beta   90.00
_cell.angle_gamma   90.00
#
_symmetry.space_group_name_H-M   'P 1'
#
loop_
_entity.id
_entity.type
_entity.pdbx_description
1 polymer ?
#
loop_
_entity_poly.entity_id
_entity_poly.type
_entity_poly.pdbx_seq_one_letter_code
_entity_poly.pdbx_strand_id
1 'polypeptide(L)'
;TPAYVYAEDDMRARARGYTEAFRARTEHFEVIYAGKAFPCAAVFRLFADAGLSADVASGGELRLALAGGFDPARLYMHGNNKSQAELDYAIERGVGHIVVDSFDEIERLRGRSQRVLLRVTPGIKPSTHSYIQTGQVDSKFGFAVEDVPRAVDGCREAGLELCGLHAHIGSQIFELGAFERIAEVLSSLGEWPLLNLGGGLGIAYTAADEPPSIEDYVDALLRRAPDGVTVLCEPGRSLVGNAGVTIYTVGTVKRVAGERTYVAVDGGMSDNLRPMLYGARYEAEIADRFGGDELCTIAGMHCESGDILVRDVRLDDPRPDDILVTPATGAYGHAMANN
;
A
#
# COMPACT_ATOMS: atom_id res chain seq x y z
N THR A 1 1.03 -23.91 -10.12
CA THR A 1 1.93 -22.85 -9.68
C THR A 1 2.49 -22.08 -10.88
N PRO A 2 2.94 -20.83 -10.73
CA PRO A 2 2.92 -20.07 -9.48
C PRO A 2 1.52 -19.68 -9.03
N ALA A 3 1.31 -19.49 -7.72
CA ALA A 3 0.04 -19.02 -7.20
C ALA A 3 0.22 -18.17 -5.94
N TYR A 4 -0.62 -17.11 -5.81
CA TYR A 4 -0.73 -16.35 -4.56
C TYR A 4 -1.78 -17.00 -3.67
N VAL A 5 -1.45 -17.23 -2.41
CA VAL A 5 -2.35 -17.77 -1.40
C VAL A 5 -2.48 -16.77 -0.25
N TYR A 6 -3.70 -16.49 0.16
CA TYR A 6 -3.98 -15.50 1.21
C TYR A 6 -4.74 -16.11 2.38
N ALA A 7 -4.33 -15.76 3.59
CA ALA A 7 -5.02 -16.09 4.83
C ALA A 7 -6.10 -15.01 5.11
N GLU A 8 -7.36 -15.33 4.85
CA GLU A 8 -8.48 -14.39 5.07
C GLU A 8 -8.59 -13.96 6.53
N ASP A 9 -8.43 -14.90 7.46
CA ASP A 9 -8.54 -14.62 8.90
C ASP A 9 -7.45 -13.65 9.39
N ASP A 10 -6.24 -13.71 8.83
CA ASP A 10 -5.17 -12.76 9.15
C ASP A 10 -5.50 -11.36 8.63
N MET A 11 -5.99 -11.23 7.39
CA MET A 11 -6.46 -9.95 6.85
C MET A 11 -7.56 -9.33 7.71
N ARG A 12 -8.55 -10.15 8.14
CA ARG A 12 -9.64 -9.71 9.04
C ARG A 12 -9.11 -9.31 10.42
N ALA A 13 -8.17 -10.07 10.98
CA ALA A 13 -7.55 -9.75 12.26
C ALA A 13 -6.80 -8.41 12.22
N ARG A 14 -6.05 -8.14 11.14
CA ARG A 14 -5.34 -6.87 10.94
C ARG A 14 -6.32 -5.70 10.80
N ALA A 15 -7.40 -5.86 10.04
CA ALA A 15 -8.44 -4.83 9.91
C ALA A 15 -9.06 -4.49 11.28
N ARG A 16 -9.37 -5.52 12.09
CA ARG A 16 -9.85 -5.32 13.47
C ARG A 16 -8.80 -4.61 14.33
N GLY A 17 -7.54 -5.01 14.26
CA GLY A 17 -6.45 -4.39 15.00
C GLY A 17 -6.36 -2.88 14.78
N TYR A 18 -6.44 -2.42 13.53
CA TYR A 18 -6.52 -0.99 13.23
C TYR A 18 -7.73 -0.31 13.86
N THR A 19 -8.91 -0.90 13.67
CA THR A 19 -10.16 -0.33 14.19
C THR A 19 -10.16 -0.27 15.72
N GLU A 20 -9.69 -1.30 16.38
CA GLU A 20 -9.61 -1.38 17.84
C GLU A 20 -8.56 -0.41 18.40
N ALA A 21 -7.38 -0.30 17.75
CA ALA A 21 -6.35 0.64 18.15
C ALA A 21 -6.84 2.10 18.12
N PHE A 22 -7.59 2.49 17.07
CA PHE A 22 -8.18 3.82 17.01
C PHE A 22 -9.30 3.99 18.04
N ARG A 23 -10.25 3.04 18.15
CA ARG A 23 -11.38 3.12 19.10
C ARG A 23 -10.95 3.25 20.56
N ALA A 24 -9.80 2.67 20.90
CA ALA A 24 -9.23 2.81 22.24
C ALA A 24 -8.74 4.24 22.55
N ARG A 25 -8.62 5.12 21.55
CA ARG A 25 -7.99 6.44 21.66
C ARG A 25 -8.89 7.60 21.24
N THR A 26 -9.77 7.41 20.25
CA THR A 26 -10.64 8.45 19.71
C THR A 26 -11.87 7.83 19.04
N GLU A 27 -12.96 8.61 18.99
CA GLU A 27 -14.16 8.30 18.21
C GLU A 27 -14.09 8.92 16.80
N HIS A 28 -13.14 9.84 16.56
CA HIS A 28 -12.98 10.59 15.31
C HIS A 28 -11.88 9.98 14.44
N PHE A 29 -12.20 8.88 13.77
CA PHE A 29 -11.24 8.21 12.87
C PHE A 29 -11.92 7.50 11.71
N GLU A 30 -11.13 7.22 10.68
CA GLU A 30 -11.52 6.32 9.60
C GLU A 30 -10.31 5.51 9.11
N VAL A 31 -10.49 4.21 8.92
CA VAL A 31 -9.46 3.32 8.35
C VAL A 31 -9.85 3.01 6.91
N ILE A 32 -8.96 3.32 5.98
CA ILE A 32 -9.17 3.24 4.54
C ILE A 32 -8.22 2.17 3.98
N TYR A 33 -8.76 1.10 3.41
CA TYR A 33 -7.92 0.09 2.73
C TYR A 33 -7.29 0.67 1.48
N ALA A 34 -5.96 0.69 1.38
CA ALA A 34 -5.27 1.11 0.16
C ALA A 34 -5.35 0.03 -0.93
N GLY A 35 -6.33 0.17 -1.84
CA GLY A 35 -6.68 -0.83 -2.84
C GLY A 35 -5.53 -1.25 -3.74
N LYS A 36 -4.61 -0.35 -4.06
CA LYS A 36 -3.39 -0.60 -4.86
C LYS A 36 -2.49 -1.71 -4.30
N ALA A 37 -2.59 -2.04 -3.00
CA ALA A 37 -1.78 -3.09 -2.39
C ALA A 37 -2.16 -4.49 -2.91
N PHE A 38 -3.46 -4.74 -3.08
CA PHE A 38 -4.01 -5.93 -3.72
C PHE A 38 -5.41 -5.64 -4.30
N PRO A 39 -5.52 -5.16 -5.56
CA PRO A 39 -6.79 -4.80 -6.19
C PRO A 39 -7.55 -6.04 -6.66
N CYS A 40 -8.33 -6.62 -5.76
CA CYS A 40 -9.15 -7.81 -6.02
C CYS A 40 -10.55 -7.61 -5.43
N ALA A 41 -11.61 -7.89 -6.20
CA ALA A 41 -12.99 -7.70 -5.76
C ALA A 41 -13.34 -8.47 -4.47
N ALA A 42 -12.78 -9.68 -4.29
CA ALA A 42 -12.97 -10.46 -3.06
C ALA A 42 -12.34 -9.78 -1.83
N VAL A 43 -11.16 -9.16 -1.99
CA VAL A 43 -10.47 -8.44 -0.91
C VAL A 43 -11.18 -7.12 -0.61
N PHE A 44 -11.66 -6.41 -1.61
CA PHE A 44 -12.53 -5.25 -1.39
C PHE A 44 -13.77 -5.64 -0.58
N ARG A 45 -14.45 -6.74 -0.93
CA ARG A 45 -15.60 -7.25 -0.15
C ARG A 45 -15.22 -7.57 1.29
N LEU A 46 -14.10 -8.27 1.49
CA LEU A 46 -13.61 -8.61 2.83
C LEU A 46 -13.46 -7.37 3.72
N PHE A 47 -12.85 -6.29 3.19
CA PHE A 47 -12.65 -5.06 3.98
C PHE A 47 -13.92 -4.21 4.09
N ALA A 48 -14.83 -4.25 3.11
CA ALA A 48 -16.16 -3.67 3.25
C ALA A 48 -16.95 -4.34 4.40
N ASP A 49 -16.95 -5.67 4.45
CA ASP A 49 -17.57 -6.47 5.52
C ASP A 49 -16.91 -6.21 6.88
N ALA A 50 -15.59 -5.94 6.90
CA ALA A 50 -14.86 -5.53 8.11
C ALA A 50 -15.15 -4.09 8.55
N GLY A 51 -15.96 -3.34 7.81
CA GLY A 51 -16.35 -1.97 8.12
C GLY A 51 -15.30 -0.91 7.79
N LEU A 52 -14.30 -1.20 6.96
CA LEU A 52 -13.33 -0.23 6.47
C LEU A 52 -13.90 0.58 5.30
N SER A 53 -13.33 1.76 5.05
CA SER A 53 -13.41 2.46 3.76
C SER A 53 -12.31 1.96 2.84
N ALA A 54 -12.27 2.42 1.58
CA ALA A 54 -11.17 2.07 0.68
C ALA A 54 -10.75 3.23 -0.23
N ASP A 55 -9.48 3.23 -0.60
CA ASP A 55 -8.99 4.07 -1.68
C ASP A 55 -8.87 3.28 -2.99
N VAL A 56 -9.01 4.00 -4.09
CA VAL A 56 -8.84 3.50 -5.46
C VAL A 56 -8.05 4.53 -6.26
N ALA A 57 -7.06 4.08 -7.03
CA ALA A 57 -6.15 4.95 -7.76
C ALA A 57 -6.37 4.91 -9.30
N SER A 58 -7.40 4.23 -9.75
CA SER A 58 -7.78 4.13 -11.17
C SER A 58 -9.25 3.76 -11.35
N GLY A 59 -9.78 4.01 -12.54
CA GLY A 59 -11.12 3.56 -12.90
C GLY A 59 -11.28 2.03 -12.88
N GLY A 60 -10.18 1.29 -13.07
CA GLY A 60 -10.16 -0.17 -12.94
C GLY A 60 -10.35 -0.61 -11.50
N GLU A 61 -9.58 -0.04 -10.56
CA GLU A 61 -9.73 -0.31 -9.14
C GLU A 61 -11.11 0.10 -8.61
N LEU A 62 -11.65 1.25 -9.07
CA LEU A 62 -13.02 1.66 -8.73
C LEU A 62 -14.05 0.61 -9.13
N ARG A 63 -13.94 0.05 -10.35
CA ARG A 63 -14.85 -1.03 -10.79
C ARG A 63 -14.71 -2.28 -9.93
N LEU A 64 -13.49 -2.64 -9.52
CA LEU A 64 -13.25 -3.80 -8.64
C LEU A 64 -13.84 -3.57 -7.24
N ALA A 65 -13.69 -2.37 -6.68
CA ALA A 65 -14.27 -2.02 -5.38
C ALA A 65 -15.80 -2.09 -5.42
N LEU A 66 -16.43 -1.52 -6.44
CA LEU A 66 -17.88 -1.59 -6.64
C LEU A 66 -18.38 -3.03 -6.86
N ALA A 67 -17.66 -3.84 -7.65
CA ALA A 67 -17.96 -5.26 -7.83
C ALA A 67 -17.77 -6.06 -6.55
N GLY A 68 -16.87 -5.65 -5.66
CA GLY A 68 -16.69 -6.17 -4.32
C GLY A 68 -17.80 -5.78 -3.34
N GLY A 69 -18.68 -4.85 -3.74
CA GLY A 69 -19.80 -4.43 -2.91
C GLY A 69 -19.49 -3.28 -1.94
N PHE A 70 -18.41 -2.53 -2.18
CA PHE A 70 -18.17 -1.29 -1.43
C PHE A 70 -19.28 -0.28 -1.68
N ASP A 71 -19.71 0.37 -0.61
CA ASP A 71 -20.52 1.58 -0.70
C ASP A 71 -19.67 2.70 -1.36
N PRO A 72 -20.09 3.24 -2.52
CA PRO A 72 -19.34 4.30 -3.18
C PRO A 72 -19.07 5.52 -2.29
N ALA A 73 -19.99 5.84 -1.39
CA ALA A 73 -19.84 6.95 -0.45
C ALA A 73 -18.64 6.79 0.51
N ARG A 74 -18.14 5.57 0.66
CA ARG A 74 -16.96 5.22 1.47
C ARG A 74 -15.68 5.03 0.65
N LEU A 75 -15.70 5.40 -0.64
CA LEU A 75 -14.53 5.34 -1.50
C LEU A 75 -13.84 6.70 -1.61
N TYR A 76 -12.52 6.66 -1.65
CA TYR A 76 -11.62 7.78 -1.87
C TYR A 76 -10.88 7.57 -3.19
N MET A 77 -11.05 8.47 -4.15
CA MET A 77 -10.38 8.34 -5.45
C MET A 77 -9.08 9.13 -5.49
N HIS A 78 -7.98 8.41 -5.54
CA HIS A 78 -6.61 8.91 -5.67
C HIS A 78 -6.11 8.89 -7.12
N GLY A 79 -4.88 9.38 -7.31
CA GLY A 79 -4.16 9.37 -8.58
C GLY A 79 -3.70 10.76 -9.01
N ASN A 80 -2.47 10.84 -9.52
CA ASN A 80 -1.87 12.10 -9.99
C ASN A 80 -2.22 12.43 -11.45
N ASN A 81 -2.96 11.57 -12.14
CA ASN A 81 -3.36 11.77 -13.53
C ASN A 81 -4.72 11.12 -13.80
N LYS A 82 -5.74 11.55 -13.04
CA LYS A 82 -7.11 11.10 -13.27
C LYS A 82 -7.64 11.71 -14.58
N SER A 83 -8.07 10.87 -15.50
CA SER A 83 -8.71 11.34 -16.74
C SER A 83 -10.10 11.91 -16.46
N GLN A 84 -10.62 12.76 -17.37
CA GLN A 84 -11.98 13.27 -17.24
C GLN A 84 -13.00 12.13 -17.15
N ALA A 85 -12.82 11.08 -17.95
CA ALA A 85 -13.72 9.92 -17.94
C ALA A 85 -13.71 9.16 -16.60
N GLU A 86 -12.57 9.09 -15.91
CA GLU A 86 -12.49 8.48 -14.58
C GLU A 86 -13.14 9.36 -13.52
N LEU A 87 -12.94 10.67 -13.60
CA LEU A 87 -13.60 11.63 -12.69
C LEU A 87 -15.11 11.61 -12.87
N ASP A 88 -15.59 11.66 -14.11
CA ASP A 88 -17.03 11.59 -14.42
C ASP A 88 -17.63 10.28 -13.93
N TYR A 89 -16.95 9.16 -14.16
CA TYR A 89 -17.38 7.85 -13.66
C TYR A 89 -17.43 7.79 -12.14
N ALA A 90 -16.44 8.32 -11.44
CA ALA A 90 -16.41 8.36 -9.98
C ALA A 90 -17.59 9.19 -9.42
N ILE A 91 -17.84 10.37 -9.99
CA ILE A 91 -18.95 11.25 -9.60
C ILE A 91 -20.30 10.58 -9.90
N GLU A 92 -20.47 10.01 -11.08
CA GLU A 92 -21.69 9.29 -11.50
C GLU A 92 -22.00 8.12 -10.57
N ARG A 93 -20.97 7.42 -10.06
CA ARG A 93 -21.12 6.32 -9.11
C ARG A 93 -21.31 6.76 -7.67
N GLY A 94 -21.17 8.05 -7.36
CA GLY A 94 -21.34 8.60 -6.03
C GLY A 94 -20.15 8.34 -5.11
N VAL A 95 -18.92 8.33 -5.65
CA VAL A 95 -17.69 8.22 -4.85
C VAL A 95 -17.65 9.34 -3.81
N GLY A 96 -17.42 8.97 -2.55
CA GLY A 96 -17.50 9.87 -1.41
C GLY A 96 -16.53 11.04 -1.51
N HIS A 97 -15.27 10.77 -1.82
CA HIS A 97 -14.24 11.80 -1.88
C HIS A 97 -13.31 11.61 -3.08
N ILE A 98 -12.86 12.73 -3.65
CA ILE A 98 -11.76 12.76 -4.62
C ILE A 98 -10.57 13.46 -3.96
N VAL A 99 -9.41 12.81 -3.95
CA VAL A 99 -8.16 13.39 -3.47
C VAL A 99 -7.49 14.11 -4.63
N VAL A 100 -7.60 15.43 -4.64
CA VAL A 100 -7.13 16.30 -5.71
C VAL A 100 -5.62 16.48 -5.64
N ASP A 101 -4.96 16.26 -6.75
CA ASP A 101 -3.51 16.15 -6.84
C ASP A 101 -2.85 17.34 -7.56
N SER A 102 -3.61 18.15 -8.30
CA SER A 102 -3.09 19.26 -9.11
C SER A 102 -4.14 20.35 -9.41
N PHE A 103 -3.67 21.51 -9.86
CA PHE A 103 -4.54 22.61 -10.33
C PHE A 103 -5.35 22.19 -11.57
N ASP A 104 -4.77 21.42 -12.49
CA ASP A 104 -5.49 20.93 -13.67
C ASP A 104 -6.68 20.04 -13.28
N GLU A 105 -6.56 19.30 -12.18
CA GLU A 105 -7.65 18.48 -11.68
C GLU A 105 -8.75 19.32 -11.03
N ILE A 106 -8.42 20.39 -10.32
CA ILE A 106 -9.41 21.36 -9.82
C ILE A 106 -10.25 21.89 -10.99
N GLU A 107 -9.59 22.24 -12.10
CA GLU A 107 -10.31 22.74 -13.30
C GLU A 107 -11.19 21.64 -13.95
N ARG A 108 -10.73 20.38 -14.00
CA ARG A 108 -11.55 19.26 -14.50
C ARG A 108 -12.79 18.99 -13.66
N LEU A 109 -12.74 19.35 -12.38
CA LEU A 109 -13.85 19.19 -11.43
C LEU A 109 -14.74 20.43 -11.32
N ARG A 110 -14.41 21.55 -12.00
CA ARG A 110 -15.15 22.81 -11.94
C ARG A 110 -16.65 22.63 -12.19
N GLY A 111 -17.45 23.19 -11.31
CA GLY A 111 -18.92 23.12 -11.38
C GLY A 111 -19.51 21.78 -10.93
N ARG A 112 -18.69 20.88 -10.41
CA ARG A 112 -19.16 19.62 -9.79
C ARG A 112 -19.33 19.82 -8.28
N SER A 113 -20.48 19.42 -7.74
CA SER A 113 -20.68 19.43 -6.28
C SER A 113 -20.06 18.15 -5.69
N GLN A 114 -18.71 18.12 -5.59
CA GLN A 114 -17.94 16.97 -5.15
C GLN A 114 -17.16 17.30 -3.87
N ARG A 115 -17.19 16.37 -2.90
CA ARG A 115 -16.33 16.44 -1.71
C ARG A 115 -14.91 16.07 -2.09
N VAL A 116 -13.96 16.91 -1.68
CA VAL A 116 -12.55 16.74 -2.04
C VAL A 116 -11.62 16.90 -0.84
N LEU A 117 -10.47 16.23 -0.90
CA LEU A 117 -9.30 16.54 -0.08
C LEU A 117 -8.17 17.03 -0.99
N LEU A 118 -7.35 17.97 -0.52
CA LEU A 118 -6.13 18.36 -1.23
C LEU A 118 -4.98 17.45 -0.78
N ARG A 119 -4.31 16.82 -1.74
CA ARG A 119 -3.07 16.10 -1.47
C ARG A 119 -1.92 17.07 -1.35
N VAL A 120 -1.27 17.09 -0.20
CA VAL A 120 -0.11 17.93 0.12
C VAL A 120 1.15 17.10 0.12
N THR A 121 2.23 17.63 -0.45
CA THR A 121 3.57 17.06 -0.35
C THR A 121 4.33 17.78 0.76
N PRO A 122 4.45 17.17 1.96
CA PRO A 122 4.88 17.87 3.17
C PRO A 122 6.40 18.06 3.29
N GLY A 123 7.19 17.64 2.29
CA GLY A 123 8.65 17.76 2.32
C GLY A 123 9.36 16.79 3.29
N ILE A 124 8.65 15.79 3.82
CA ILE A 124 9.18 14.83 4.78
C ILE A 124 9.88 13.69 4.06
N LYS A 125 11.12 13.36 4.48
CA LYS A 125 11.93 12.26 3.94
C LYS A 125 12.06 11.16 4.98
N PRO A 126 11.22 10.11 4.95
CA PRO A 126 11.40 8.97 5.83
C PRO A 126 12.63 8.15 5.40
N SER A 127 13.21 7.41 6.35
CA SER A 127 14.29 6.46 6.07
C SER A 127 13.74 5.20 5.38
N THR A 128 13.59 5.25 4.04
CA THR A 128 13.12 4.14 3.22
C THR A 128 13.70 4.21 1.81
N HIS A 129 13.47 3.20 0.97
CA HIS A 129 14.00 3.15 -0.40
C HIS A 129 13.49 4.32 -1.26
N SER A 130 14.39 4.96 -2.03
CA SER A 130 14.09 6.18 -2.81
C SER A 130 12.87 6.05 -3.74
N TYR A 131 12.66 4.90 -4.38
CA TYR A 131 11.53 4.68 -5.30
C TYR A 131 10.15 4.57 -4.62
N ILE A 132 10.11 4.42 -3.29
CA ILE A 132 8.85 4.33 -2.53
C ILE A 132 8.62 5.54 -1.61
N GLN A 133 9.45 6.58 -1.71
CA GLN A 133 9.27 7.86 -1.04
C GLN A 133 8.36 8.77 -1.88
N THR A 134 7.31 9.33 -1.30
CA THR A 134 6.33 10.19 -1.99
C THR A 134 6.15 11.55 -1.35
N GLY A 135 6.73 11.78 -0.18
CA GLY A 135 6.61 13.02 0.59
C GLY A 135 7.69 14.07 0.33
N GLN A 136 8.58 13.87 -0.65
CA GLN A 136 9.65 14.80 -0.96
C GLN A 136 9.13 15.99 -1.80
N VAL A 137 9.79 17.16 -1.68
CA VAL A 137 9.45 18.37 -2.46
C VAL A 137 9.48 18.09 -3.97
N ASP A 138 10.47 17.34 -4.46
CA ASP A 138 10.51 16.84 -5.83
C ASP A 138 9.72 15.54 -5.94
N SER A 139 8.41 15.65 -6.06
CA SER A 139 7.46 14.55 -6.19
C SER A 139 6.48 14.85 -7.32
N LYS A 140 6.07 13.80 -8.05
CA LYS A 140 4.99 13.90 -9.04
C LYS A 140 3.60 14.06 -8.41
N PHE A 141 3.48 14.00 -7.08
CA PHE A 141 2.22 13.98 -6.36
C PHE A 141 1.99 15.26 -5.59
N GLY A 142 0.74 15.73 -5.61
CA GLY A 142 0.20 16.72 -4.69
C GLY A 142 0.74 18.15 -4.87
N PHE A 143 0.22 19.01 -4.04
CA PHE A 143 0.62 20.41 -3.97
C PHE A 143 1.80 20.59 -3.00
N ALA A 144 2.73 21.46 -3.34
CA ALA A 144 3.69 21.96 -2.36
C ALA A 144 2.97 22.71 -1.23
N VAL A 145 3.55 22.74 -0.04
CA VAL A 145 2.98 23.41 1.13
C VAL A 145 2.63 24.89 0.81
N GLU A 146 3.49 25.57 0.07
CA GLU A 146 3.33 26.97 -0.33
C GLU A 146 2.15 27.19 -1.30
N ASP A 147 1.77 26.17 -2.06
CA ASP A 147 0.67 26.24 -3.03
C ASP A 147 -0.70 25.94 -2.39
N VAL A 148 -0.75 25.42 -1.17
CA VAL A 148 -2.01 25.02 -0.51
C VAL A 148 -3.02 26.19 -0.43
N PRO A 149 -2.65 27.43 -0.03
CA PRO A 149 -3.61 28.54 -0.01
C PRO A 149 -4.25 28.80 -1.37
N ARG A 150 -3.45 28.76 -2.44
CA ARG A 150 -3.93 28.95 -3.82
C ARG A 150 -4.84 27.79 -4.26
N ALA A 151 -4.52 26.56 -3.87
CA ALA A 151 -5.35 25.40 -4.17
C ALA A 151 -6.70 25.43 -3.42
N VAL A 152 -6.72 25.92 -2.19
CA VAL A 152 -7.94 26.16 -1.40
C VAL A 152 -8.85 27.17 -2.10
N ASP A 153 -8.29 28.29 -2.54
CA ASP A 153 -9.04 29.32 -3.29
C ASP A 153 -9.55 28.74 -4.63
N GLY A 154 -8.72 27.98 -5.34
CA GLY A 154 -9.12 27.29 -6.57
C GLY A 154 -10.29 26.33 -6.37
N CYS A 155 -10.29 25.52 -5.31
CA CYS A 155 -11.41 24.63 -4.97
C CYS A 155 -12.69 25.44 -4.69
N ARG A 156 -12.59 26.53 -3.96
CA ARG A 156 -13.74 27.41 -3.66
C ARG A 156 -14.31 28.02 -4.96
N GLU A 157 -13.47 28.55 -5.84
CA GLU A 157 -13.86 29.12 -7.13
C GLU A 157 -14.44 28.08 -8.09
N ALA A 158 -13.97 26.83 -7.99
CA ALA A 158 -14.48 25.71 -8.77
C ALA A 158 -15.82 25.16 -8.22
N GLY A 159 -16.26 25.60 -7.03
CA GLY A 159 -17.50 25.13 -6.40
C GLY A 159 -17.38 23.73 -5.77
N LEU A 160 -16.16 23.33 -5.38
CA LEU A 160 -15.89 22.04 -4.72
C LEU A 160 -16.07 22.13 -3.21
N GLU A 161 -16.53 21.07 -2.58
CA GLU A 161 -16.63 20.94 -1.13
C GLU A 161 -15.31 20.43 -0.57
N LEU A 162 -14.42 21.35 -0.20
CA LEU A 162 -13.12 21.00 0.38
C LEU A 162 -13.30 20.58 1.85
N CYS A 163 -13.10 19.29 2.13
CA CYS A 163 -13.33 18.68 3.43
C CYS A 163 -12.06 18.53 4.27
N GLY A 164 -10.87 18.60 3.68
CA GLY A 164 -9.64 18.39 4.42
C GLY A 164 -8.39 18.26 3.57
N LEU A 165 -7.31 17.86 4.23
CA LEU A 165 -6.02 17.64 3.60
C LEU A 165 -5.64 16.17 3.66
N HIS A 166 -4.83 15.74 2.69
CA HIS A 166 -4.22 14.42 2.61
C HIS A 166 -2.71 14.54 2.45
N ALA A 167 -1.94 13.67 3.08
CA ALA A 167 -0.53 13.46 2.75
C ALA A 167 -0.16 11.98 2.83
N HIS A 168 0.79 11.58 2.00
CA HIS A 168 1.38 10.24 2.04
C HIS A 168 2.87 10.36 1.75
N ILE A 169 3.72 9.90 2.67
CA ILE A 169 5.17 10.15 2.63
C ILE A 169 6.00 8.98 2.12
N GLY A 170 5.39 7.83 1.92
CA GLY A 170 6.11 6.66 1.42
C GLY A 170 5.54 5.34 1.93
N SER A 171 6.31 4.29 1.79
CA SER A 171 5.91 2.93 2.13
C SER A 171 7.08 2.19 2.78
N GLN A 172 6.79 1.15 3.56
CA GLN A 172 7.77 0.37 4.33
C GLN A 172 8.55 1.27 5.30
N ILE A 173 7.84 2.08 6.07
CA ILE A 173 8.40 3.03 7.04
C ILE A 173 8.34 2.42 8.44
N PHE A 174 9.48 2.40 9.14
CA PHE A 174 9.60 1.94 10.52
C PHE A 174 9.76 3.10 11.52
N GLU A 175 10.10 4.30 11.01
CA GLU A 175 10.29 5.51 11.80
C GLU A 175 8.96 6.19 12.15
N LEU A 176 8.45 5.98 13.37
CA LEU A 176 7.17 6.53 13.83
C LEU A 176 7.14 8.06 13.83
N GLY A 177 8.26 8.73 14.14
CA GLY A 177 8.34 10.19 14.11
C GLY A 177 8.06 10.83 12.75
N ALA A 178 8.19 10.08 11.65
CA ALA A 178 7.80 10.57 10.33
C ALA A 178 6.28 10.78 10.23
N PHE A 179 5.50 9.90 10.84
CA PHE A 179 4.03 10.00 10.86
C PHE A 179 3.55 11.15 11.76
N GLU A 180 4.20 11.38 12.90
CA GLU A 180 3.91 12.55 13.76
C GLU A 180 4.11 13.87 13.00
N ARG A 181 5.19 13.96 12.21
CA ARG A 181 5.49 15.15 11.40
C ARG A 181 4.45 15.42 10.31
N ILE A 182 3.80 14.39 9.74
CA ILE A 182 2.69 14.61 8.77
C ILE A 182 1.54 15.34 9.46
N ALA A 183 1.10 14.83 10.62
CA ALA A 183 0.00 15.44 11.36
C ALA A 183 0.32 16.90 11.74
N GLU A 184 1.55 17.18 12.19
CA GLU A 184 2.01 18.52 12.52
C GLU A 184 1.99 19.45 11.30
N VAL A 185 2.52 19.03 10.15
CA VAL A 185 2.55 19.86 8.93
C VAL A 185 1.12 20.12 8.45
N LEU A 186 0.27 19.10 8.31
CA LEU A 186 -1.09 19.32 7.82
C LEU A 186 -1.91 20.21 8.76
N SER A 187 -1.74 20.04 10.08
CA SER A 187 -2.42 20.88 11.08
C SER A 187 -1.97 22.34 11.04
N SER A 188 -0.74 22.61 10.64
CA SER A 188 -0.23 23.99 10.51
C SER A 188 -0.81 24.77 9.31
N LEU A 189 -1.47 24.06 8.38
CA LEU A 189 -2.02 24.65 7.15
C LEU A 189 -3.49 25.10 7.30
N GLY A 190 -4.05 25.07 8.49
CA GLY A 190 -5.39 25.54 8.78
C GLY A 190 -6.21 24.54 9.62
N GLU A 191 -7.45 24.91 9.92
CA GLU A 191 -8.41 24.07 10.62
C GLU A 191 -9.22 23.26 9.59
N TRP A 192 -9.16 21.94 9.71
CA TRP A 192 -9.80 21.01 8.78
C TRP A 192 -10.65 19.98 9.52
N PRO A 193 -11.85 19.65 9.03
CA PRO A 193 -12.63 18.57 9.62
C PRO A 193 -12.01 17.19 9.45
N LEU A 194 -11.26 16.97 8.34
CA LEU A 194 -10.61 15.71 8.02
C LEU A 194 -9.10 15.91 7.79
N LEU A 195 -8.27 15.08 8.41
CA LEU A 195 -6.85 14.94 8.10
C LEU A 195 -6.54 13.50 7.72
N ASN A 196 -6.28 13.27 6.45
CA ASN A 196 -5.85 11.97 5.95
C ASN A 196 -4.31 11.91 5.96
N LEU A 197 -3.77 11.14 6.89
CA LEU A 197 -2.33 11.01 7.12
C LEU A 197 -1.68 9.92 6.27
N GLY A 198 -2.45 9.35 5.33
CA GLY A 198 -1.99 8.30 4.41
C GLY A 198 -1.70 6.98 5.10
N GLY A 199 -0.92 6.16 4.42
CA GLY A 199 -0.42 4.89 4.94
C GLY A 199 1.09 4.90 5.05
N GLY A 200 1.68 3.71 4.94
CA GLY A 200 3.13 3.59 4.88
C GLY A 200 3.76 2.71 5.95
N LEU A 201 3.00 2.28 6.97
CA LEU A 201 3.50 1.35 7.99
C LEU A 201 4.17 0.13 7.34
N GLY A 202 5.41 -0.13 7.73
CA GLY A 202 6.20 -1.25 7.26
C GLY A 202 5.76 -2.58 7.88
N ILE A 203 6.19 -3.66 7.24
CA ILE A 203 5.99 -5.05 7.72
C ILE A 203 7.31 -5.80 7.73
N ALA A 204 7.38 -6.90 8.45
CA ALA A 204 8.50 -7.83 8.36
C ALA A 204 8.42 -8.62 7.05
N TYR A 205 9.48 -8.59 6.26
CA TYR A 205 9.71 -9.46 5.09
C TYR A 205 10.66 -10.60 5.41
N THR A 206 11.52 -10.38 6.41
CA THR A 206 12.49 -11.36 6.91
C THR A 206 12.43 -11.41 8.43
N ALA A 207 12.97 -12.46 9.04
CA ALA A 207 13.04 -12.59 10.48
C ALA A 207 13.89 -11.48 11.17
N ALA A 208 14.68 -10.73 10.39
CA ALA A 208 15.49 -9.62 10.90
C ALA A 208 14.75 -8.28 10.96
N ASP A 209 13.55 -8.20 10.38
CA ASP A 209 12.76 -6.98 10.35
C ASP A 209 11.93 -6.81 11.63
N GLU A 210 11.98 -5.64 12.24
CA GLU A 210 11.24 -5.28 13.47
C GLU A 210 10.32 -4.08 13.19
N PRO A 211 9.18 -4.28 12.50
CA PRO A 211 8.23 -3.19 12.25
C PRO A 211 7.54 -2.74 13.53
N PRO A 212 7.17 -1.45 13.65
CA PRO A 212 6.31 -0.98 14.74
C PRO A 212 4.96 -1.72 14.78
N SER A 213 4.34 -1.77 15.95
CA SER A 213 2.98 -2.28 16.10
C SER A 213 1.95 -1.36 15.46
N ILE A 214 0.74 -1.88 15.21
CA ILE A 214 -0.40 -1.06 14.76
C ILE A 214 -0.75 -0.02 15.82
N GLU A 215 -0.69 -0.38 17.09
CA GLU A 215 -0.97 0.48 18.23
C GLU A 215 0.01 1.67 18.28
N ASP A 216 1.32 1.42 18.16
CA ASP A 216 2.34 2.47 18.15
C ASP A 216 2.19 3.40 16.93
N TYR A 217 1.82 2.82 15.78
CA TYR A 217 1.54 3.60 14.57
C TYR A 217 0.34 4.53 14.77
N VAL A 218 -0.77 4.04 15.33
CA VAL A 218 -1.97 4.85 15.61
C VAL A 218 -1.66 5.93 16.65
N ASP A 219 -0.87 5.61 17.69
CA ASP A 219 -0.39 6.61 18.66
C ASP A 219 0.41 7.73 17.98
N ALA A 220 1.28 7.39 17.04
CA ALA A 220 2.07 8.36 16.30
C ALA A 220 1.20 9.27 15.41
N LEU A 221 0.18 8.72 14.74
CA LEU A 221 -0.78 9.50 13.93
C LEU A 221 -1.56 10.50 14.78
N LEU A 222 -2.00 10.10 15.97
CA LEU A 222 -2.86 10.92 16.84
C LEU A 222 -2.09 11.95 17.68
N ARG A 223 -0.80 11.70 17.96
CA ARG A 223 -0.02 12.52 18.91
C ARG A 223 0.06 14.01 18.54
N ARG A 224 0.02 14.35 17.27
CA ARG A 224 0.09 15.73 16.78
C ARG A 224 -1.17 16.19 16.03
N ALA A 225 -2.18 15.35 15.96
CA ALA A 225 -3.46 15.71 15.40
C ALA A 225 -4.21 16.64 16.38
N PRO A 226 -4.90 17.69 15.89
CA PRO A 226 -5.73 18.56 16.73
C PRO A 226 -6.91 17.81 17.34
N ASP A 227 -7.36 18.25 18.51
CA ASP A 227 -8.55 17.70 19.14
C ASP A 227 -9.81 17.91 18.27
N GLY A 228 -10.63 16.88 18.17
CA GLY A 228 -11.91 16.91 17.45
C GLY A 228 -11.79 16.75 15.93
N VAL A 229 -10.57 16.71 15.36
CA VAL A 229 -10.40 16.40 13.94
C VAL A 229 -10.61 14.90 13.69
N THR A 230 -11.21 14.55 12.56
CA THR A 230 -11.28 13.15 12.16
C THR A 230 -9.98 12.77 11.45
N VAL A 231 -9.23 11.83 12.05
CA VAL A 231 -7.98 11.31 11.50
C VAL A 231 -8.25 10.10 10.62
N LEU A 232 -7.79 10.16 9.38
CA LEU A 232 -7.87 9.06 8.41
C LEU A 232 -6.49 8.45 8.19
N CYS A 233 -6.45 7.12 8.04
CA CYS A 233 -5.22 6.42 7.62
C CYS A 233 -5.50 5.43 6.50
N GLU A 234 -4.47 5.15 5.68
CA GLU A 234 -4.58 4.34 4.45
C GLU A 234 -3.66 3.10 4.50
N PRO A 235 -3.87 2.14 5.42
CA PRO A 235 -3.09 0.92 5.43
C PRO A 235 -3.39 0.06 4.20
N GLY A 236 -2.34 -0.37 3.52
CA GLY A 236 -2.43 -1.35 2.43
C GLY A 236 -1.50 -2.52 2.72
N ARG A 237 -0.19 -2.28 2.65
CA ARG A 237 0.83 -3.30 2.91
C ARG A 237 0.62 -4.03 4.23
N SER A 238 0.39 -3.33 5.31
CA SER A 238 0.22 -3.89 6.64
C SER A 238 -1.07 -4.68 6.83
N LEU A 239 -2.06 -4.52 5.95
CA LEU A 239 -3.28 -5.32 5.94
C LEU A 239 -3.12 -6.65 5.19
N VAL A 240 -2.41 -6.66 4.06
CA VAL A 240 -2.39 -7.82 3.15
C VAL A 240 -1.02 -8.47 2.98
N GLY A 241 0.07 -7.77 3.31
CA GLY A 241 1.43 -8.20 2.97
C GLY A 241 1.83 -9.53 3.58
N ASN A 242 1.77 -9.65 4.91
CA ASN A 242 2.11 -10.90 5.61
C ASN A 242 0.98 -11.94 5.55
N ALA A 243 -0.24 -11.54 5.19
CA ALA A 243 -1.34 -12.47 5.00
C ALA A 243 -1.23 -13.28 3.70
N GLY A 244 -0.32 -12.90 2.80
CA GLY A 244 -0.14 -13.57 1.51
C GLY A 244 1.23 -14.21 1.34
N VAL A 245 1.23 -15.39 0.70
CA VAL A 245 2.42 -16.10 0.26
C VAL A 245 2.34 -16.38 -1.23
N THR A 246 3.49 -16.53 -1.89
CA THR A 246 3.55 -17.08 -3.24
C THR A 246 4.13 -18.48 -3.19
N ILE A 247 3.46 -19.42 -3.83
CA ILE A 247 3.92 -20.80 -3.96
C ILE A 247 4.39 -21.06 -5.38
N TYR A 248 5.47 -21.83 -5.48
CA TYR A 248 6.12 -22.23 -6.71
C TYR A 248 6.37 -23.72 -6.73
N THR A 249 6.54 -24.31 -7.91
CA THR A 249 7.10 -25.65 -8.07
C THR A 249 8.57 -25.56 -8.44
N VAL A 250 9.42 -26.30 -7.73
CA VAL A 250 10.84 -26.42 -8.08
C VAL A 250 10.96 -27.26 -9.35
N GLY A 251 11.59 -26.66 -10.38
CA GLY A 251 11.86 -27.37 -11.64
C GLY A 251 13.23 -28.02 -11.67
N THR A 252 14.28 -27.25 -11.41
CA THR A 252 15.67 -27.70 -11.51
C THR A 252 16.47 -27.24 -10.31
N VAL A 253 17.29 -28.14 -9.76
CA VAL A 253 18.29 -27.81 -8.74
C VAL A 253 19.69 -27.95 -9.36
N LYS A 254 20.43 -26.85 -9.46
CA LYS A 254 21.78 -26.78 -10.03
C LYS A 254 22.79 -26.46 -8.95
N ARG A 255 23.58 -27.44 -8.56
CA ARG A 255 24.70 -27.27 -7.61
C ARG A 255 25.98 -26.92 -8.35
N VAL A 256 26.49 -25.69 -8.14
CA VAL A 256 27.75 -25.21 -8.70
C VAL A 256 28.83 -25.41 -7.64
N ALA A 257 29.72 -26.34 -7.87
CA ALA A 257 30.74 -26.77 -6.91
C ALA A 257 31.58 -25.59 -6.38
N GLY A 258 31.63 -25.44 -5.07
CA GLY A 258 32.37 -24.38 -4.39
C GLY A 258 31.76 -22.99 -4.46
N GLU A 259 30.59 -22.81 -5.12
CA GLU A 259 29.95 -21.52 -5.31
C GLU A 259 28.57 -21.44 -4.61
N ARG A 260 27.53 -22.05 -5.22
CA ARG A 260 26.16 -22.02 -4.67
C ARG A 260 25.24 -23.05 -5.33
N THR A 261 24.11 -23.26 -4.70
CA THR A 261 23.00 -24.01 -5.28
C THR A 261 21.93 -23.06 -5.81
N TYR A 262 21.60 -23.19 -7.10
CA TYR A 262 20.44 -22.54 -7.70
C TYR A 262 19.24 -23.47 -7.65
N VAL A 263 18.13 -22.96 -7.16
CA VAL A 263 16.82 -23.63 -7.16
C VAL A 263 15.93 -22.84 -8.12
N ALA A 264 15.73 -23.38 -9.32
CA ALA A 264 14.89 -22.76 -10.32
C ALA A 264 13.43 -23.15 -10.14
N VAL A 265 12.53 -22.19 -10.22
CA VAL A 265 11.09 -22.35 -10.02
C VAL A 265 10.30 -21.99 -11.27
N ASP A 266 9.05 -22.43 -11.33
CA ASP A 266 8.11 -22.20 -12.45
C ASP A 266 7.50 -20.80 -12.51
N GLY A 267 7.96 -19.86 -11.70
CA GLY A 267 7.65 -18.44 -11.74
C GLY A 267 8.92 -17.58 -11.85
N GLY A 268 8.81 -16.31 -11.49
CA GLY A 268 9.95 -15.41 -11.55
C GLY A 268 9.58 -13.95 -11.39
N MET A 269 10.31 -13.05 -12.03
CA MET A 269 10.08 -11.61 -11.95
C MET A 269 8.72 -11.18 -12.51
N SER A 270 8.04 -11.99 -13.30
CA SER A 270 6.66 -11.75 -13.72
C SER A 270 5.65 -11.87 -12.57
N ASP A 271 5.98 -12.63 -11.52
CA ASP A 271 5.11 -12.86 -10.37
C ASP A 271 5.54 -12.01 -9.17
N ASN A 272 6.84 -11.83 -8.98
CA ASN A 272 7.39 -10.99 -7.92
C ASN A 272 8.54 -10.11 -8.45
N LEU A 273 8.17 -8.96 -8.99
CA LEU A 273 9.13 -7.99 -9.57
C LEU A 273 9.98 -7.27 -8.51
N ARG A 274 9.53 -7.25 -7.26
CA ARG A 274 10.10 -6.40 -6.21
C ARG A 274 11.58 -6.66 -5.86
N PRO A 275 12.08 -7.91 -5.87
CA PRO A 275 13.52 -8.15 -5.68
C PRO A 275 14.38 -7.44 -6.73
N MET A 276 14.00 -7.47 -8.01
CA MET A 276 14.74 -6.83 -9.10
C MET A 276 14.59 -5.31 -9.12
N LEU A 277 13.36 -4.81 -8.87
CA LEU A 277 13.05 -3.39 -8.97
C LEU A 277 13.56 -2.59 -7.76
N TYR A 278 13.42 -3.16 -6.56
CA TYR A 278 13.69 -2.46 -5.30
C TYR A 278 14.82 -3.07 -4.47
N GLY A 279 15.42 -4.18 -4.92
CA GLY A 279 16.32 -4.97 -4.07
C GLY A 279 15.61 -5.55 -2.83
N ALA A 280 14.28 -5.74 -2.91
CA ALA A 280 13.51 -6.26 -1.80
C ALA A 280 13.97 -7.66 -1.42
N ARG A 281 14.18 -7.88 -0.12
CA ARG A 281 14.55 -9.19 0.42
C ARG A 281 13.29 -9.97 0.77
N TYR A 282 13.36 -11.27 0.51
CA TYR A 282 12.35 -12.24 0.90
C TYR A 282 13.03 -13.48 1.47
N GLU A 283 12.25 -14.28 2.18
CA GLU A 283 12.61 -15.62 2.60
C GLU A 283 11.93 -16.64 1.70
N ALA A 284 12.40 -17.88 1.76
CA ALA A 284 11.77 -19.00 1.09
C ALA A 284 12.00 -20.29 1.91
N GLU A 285 11.03 -21.19 1.83
CA GLU A 285 11.08 -22.50 2.49
C GLU A 285 10.45 -23.58 1.59
N ILE A 286 10.83 -24.83 1.81
CA ILE A 286 10.13 -25.97 1.23
C ILE A 286 8.91 -26.26 2.09
N ALA A 287 7.74 -26.41 1.48
CA ALA A 287 6.44 -26.45 2.17
C ALA A 287 6.29 -27.55 3.24
N ASP A 288 6.97 -28.66 3.07
CA ASP A 288 6.94 -29.81 3.98
C ASP A 288 8.24 -30.05 4.76
N ARG A 289 9.27 -29.20 4.52
CA ARG A 289 10.59 -29.29 5.15
C ARG A 289 11.10 -27.88 5.47
N PHE A 290 10.95 -27.45 6.72
CA PHE A 290 11.37 -26.13 7.16
C PHE A 290 12.82 -26.12 7.64
N GLY A 291 13.49 -25.01 7.40
CA GLY A 291 14.90 -24.82 7.75
C GLY A 291 15.83 -25.49 6.75
N GLY A 292 16.97 -26.01 7.25
CA GLY A 292 18.00 -26.65 6.44
C GLY A 292 19.32 -25.89 6.42
N ASP A 293 20.35 -26.51 5.85
CA ASP A 293 21.74 -25.99 5.85
C ASP A 293 22.27 -25.67 4.45
N GLU A 294 21.62 -26.12 3.37
CA GLU A 294 22.07 -25.86 2.02
C GLU A 294 21.82 -24.41 1.63
N LEU A 295 22.90 -23.65 1.37
CA LEU A 295 22.82 -22.27 0.93
C LEU A 295 22.37 -22.19 -0.52
N CYS A 296 21.16 -21.65 -0.74
CA CYS A 296 20.50 -21.61 -2.03
C CYS A 296 20.23 -20.20 -2.53
N THR A 297 20.03 -20.09 -3.81
CA THR A 297 19.49 -18.90 -4.50
C THR A 297 18.29 -19.35 -5.33
N ILE A 298 17.14 -18.74 -5.10
CA ILE A 298 15.90 -19.03 -5.84
C ILE A 298 15.91 -18.22 -7.12
N ALA A 299 15.96 -18.91 -8.25
CA ALA A 299 15.98 -18.30 -9.58
C ALA A 299 14.63 -18.52 -10.28
N GLY A 300 14.18 -17.49 -10.98
CA GLY A 300 13.00 -17.58 -11.84
C GLY A 300 13.28 -18.31 -13.15
N MET A 301 12.21 -18.46 -13.94
CA MET A 301 12.22 -19.20 -15.20
C MET A 301 12.61 -18.34 -16.43
N HIS A 302 12.71 -17.03 -16.27
CA HIS A 302 12.98 -16.13 -17.39
C HIS A 302 14.45 -16.20 -17.83
N CYS A 303 14.71 -16.06 -19.14
CA CYS A 303 16.07 -16.01 -19.69
C CYS A 303 16.75 -14.66 -19.41
N GLU A 304 16.76 -14.26 -18.14
CA GLU A 304 17.32 -13.00 -17.63
C GLU A 304 18.14 -13.28 -16.36
N SER A 305 19.43 -12.90 -16.38
CA SER A 305 20.33 -13.16 -15.25
C SER A 305 19.90 -12.49 -13.95
N GLY A 306 19.11 -11.41 -14.04
CA GLY A 306 18.54 -10.69 -12.91
C GLY A 306 17.31 -11.36 -12.31
N ASP A 307 16.72 -12.40 -12.94
CA ASP A 307 15.52 -13.08 -12.45
C ASP A 307 15.82 -13.97 -11.23
N ILE A 308 16.07 -13.31 -10.11
CA ILE A 308 16.41 -13.91 -8.82
C ILE A 308 15.39 -13.46 -7.78
N LEU A 309 14.60 -14.39 -7.30
CA LEU A 309 13.53 -14.11 -6.33
C LEU A 309 14.04 -13.98 -4.89
N VAL A 310 14.92 -14.91 -4.47
CA VAL A 310 15.50 -14.90 -3.12
C VAL A 310 16.98 -15.26 -3.20
N ARG A 311 17.83 -14.50 -2.53
CA ARG A 311 19.28 -14.75 -2.43
C ARG A 311 19.65 -15.25 -1.04
N ASP A 312 20.62 -16.16 -1.02
CA ASP A 312 21.30 -16.61 0.21
C ASP A 312 20.32 -17.14 1.29
N VAL A 313 19.32 -17.92 0.85
CA VAL A 313 18.39 -18.64 1.73
C VAL A 313 18.91 -20.04 2.04
N ARG A 314 18.64 -20.54 3.23
CA ARG A 314 18.96 -21.92 3.62
C ARG A 314 17.75 -22.82 3.47
N LEU A 315 17.90 -23.92 2.72
CA LEU A 315 16.85 -24.89 2.46
C LEU A 315 17.29 -26.30 2.87
N ASP A 316 16.32 -27.16 3.17
CA ASP A 316 16.53 -28.59 3.46
C ASP A 316 16.41 -29.41 2.17
N ASP A 317 17.60 -29.78 1.61
CA ASP A 317 17.77 -30.67 0.45
C ASP A 317 16.70 -30.47 -0.65
N PRO A 318 16.71 -29.29 -1.32
CA PRO A 318 15.71 -28.95 -2.34
C PRO A 318 15.82 -29.91 -3.54
N ARG A 319 14.65 -30.33 -4.06
CA ARG A 319 14.52 -31.34 -5.13
C ARG A 319 13.52 -30.86 -6.18
N PRO A 320 13.62 -31.33 -7.42
CA PRO A 320 12.55 -31.16 -8.41
C PRO A 320 11.21 -31.64 -7.85
N ASP A 321 10.14 -30.96 -8.25
CA ASP A 321 8.73 -31.18 -7.82
C ASP A 321 8.42 -30.77 -6.38
N ASP A 322 9.38 -30.26 -5.60
CA ASP A 322 9.08 -29.65 -4.31
C ASP A 322 8.22 -28.38 -4.49
N ILE A 323 7.38 -28.13 -3.48
CA ILE A 323 6.66 -26.86 -3.37
C ILE A 323 7.50 -25.89 -2.55
N LEU A 324 7.91 -24.78 -3.16
CA LEU A 324 8.61 -23.69 -2.50
C LEU A 324 7.64 -22.58 -2.16
N VAL A 325 7.74 -22.04 -0.95
CA VAL A 325 6.90 -20.97 -0.43
C VAL A 325 7.74 -19.72 -0.18
N THR A 326 7.31 -18.60 -0.71
CA THR A 326 7.88 -17.27 -0.39
C THR A 326 6.85 -16.47 0.42
N PRO A 327 7.10 -16.21 1.72
CA PRO A 327 6.19 -15.48 2.58
C PRO A 327 6.18 -13.98 2.30
N ALA A 328 5.23 -13.26 2.90
CA ALA A 328 5.09 -11.80 2.87
C ALA A 328 4.93 -11.19 1.45
N THR A 329 4.38 -11.95 0.50
CA THR A 329 4.19 -11.49 -0.89
C THR A 329 2.79 -10.93 -1.15
N GLY A 330 1.94 -10.82 -0.13
CA GLY A 330 0.53 -10.42 -0.29
C GLY A 330 0.31 -8.99 -0.77
N ALA A 331 1.27 -8.07 -0.55
CA ALA A 331 1.17 -6.70 -1.03
C ALA A 331 2.08 -6.47 -2.24
N TYR A 332 1.51 -5.88 -3.29
CA TYR A 332 2.25 -5.51 -4.51
C TYR A 332 2.89 -6.68 -5.27
N GLY A 333 2.55 -7.94 -4.96
CA GLY A 333 2.86 -9.09 -5.79
C GLY A 333 1.94 -9.10 -7.01
N HIS A 334 0.70 -9.52 -6.83
CA HIS A 334 -0.31 -9.56 -7.89
C HIS A 334 -0.52 -8.20 -8.59
N ALA A 335 -0.54 -7.09 -7.83
CA ALA A 335 -0.75 -5.75 -8.41
C ALA A 335 0.37 -5.29 -9.37
N MET A 336 1.56 -5.85 -9.27
CA MET A 336 2.72 -5.56 -10.12
C MET A 336 3.05 -6.72 -11.07
N ALA A 337 2.31 -7.83 -10.99
CA ALA A 337 2.51 -8.96 -11.88
C ALA A 337 2.27 -8.57 -13.34
N ASN A 338 3.02 -9.20 -14.23
CA ASN A 338 2.92 -8.96 -15.67
C ASN A 338 3.10 -10.28 -16.45
N ASN A 339 2.73 -10.28 -17.72
CA ASN A 339 2.92 -11.38 -18.66
C ASN A 339 4.12 -11.12 -19.56
#